data_eefa95cad0bce92bf38f6c740e6800a1
#
_entry.id   eefa95cad0bce92bf38f6c740e6800a1
#
_cell.length_a   1.000
_cell.length_b   1.000
_cell.length_c   1.000
_cell.angle_alpha   90.00
_cell.angle_beta   90.00
_cell.angle_gamma   90.00
#
_symmetry.space_group_name_H-M   'P 1'
#
loop_
_entity.id
_entity.type
_entity.pdbx_description
1 polymer ?
#
loop_
_entity_poly.entity_id
_entity_poly.type
_entity_poly.pdbx_seq_one_letter_code
_entity_poly.pdbx_strand_id
1 'polypeptide(L)'
;KQLALLVKSYSMNDFASNPGSLFRKILDHHQLRWLGDGIFRMALGGIMNALWDLWAKEEKKPLWKLLADLPPEKIIDSIDWRYLKDAIIPEEAMEILLDNGNNKKTKENEIVQKGIKAYTTVGWSGLDHEQILKKIHDLTEKGFEAFKIKVGLNLEFDKERLKVIRDTFGGDIKLMIDANQVWGVKEAIDYVLQLSSYNIKWIEEPTARDDVEGHLVISKSLNRHGIGVAAGEQVPSPSLFKQMLTRGALQYCQVDASRMGGINDVFAIIIMAAKYNVPVCPHAGGIGLCNMVRHFSIWDQICVSGHS
;
A
#
# COMPACT_ATOMS: atom_id res chain seq x y z
N LYS A 1 25.69 -1.55 9.05
CA LYS A 1 26.71 -2.53 9.50
C LYS A 1 26.13 -3.51 10.53
N GLN A 2 25.46 -3.09 11.62
CA GLN A 2 24.93 -3.97 12.67
C GLN A 2 23.94 -5.00 12.12
N LEU A 3 22.97 -4.58 11.31
CA LEU A 3 22.01 -5.48 10.67
C LEU A 3 22.69 -6.54 9.81
N ALA A 4 23.72 -6.16 9.03
CA ALA A 4 24.45 -7.11 8.19
C ALA A 4 25.17 -8.19 9.02
N LEU A 5 25.62 -7.88 10.23
CA LEU A 5 26.23 -8.87 11.12
C LEU A 5 25.21 -9.88 11.64
N LEU A 6 23.98 -9.43 11.92
CA LEU A 6 22.92 -10.33 12.38
C LEU A 6 22.47 -11.29 11.28
N VAL A 7 22.49 -10.86 10.03
CA VAL A 7 22.06 -11.68 8.88
C VAL A 7 23.12 -12.71 8.47
N LYS A 8 24.41 -12.37 8.57
CA LYS A 8 25.51 -13.25 8.13
C LYS A 8 25.52 -14.64 8.76
N SER A 9 24.91 -14.81 9.92
CA SER A 9 24.83 -16.10 10.62
C SER A 9 23.67 -17.00 10.14
N TYR A 10 22.84 -16.52 9.20
CA TYR A 10 21.70 -17.27 8.66
C TYR A 10 22.03 -17.80 7.26
N SER A 11 21.75 -19.08 7.03
CA SER A 11 21.66 -19.62 5.68
C SER A 11 20.28 -19.35 5.08
N MET A 12 20.12 -19.51 3.75
CA MET A 12 18.81 -19.42 3.13
C MET A 12 17.86 -20.52 3.63
N ASN A 13 18.36 -21.70 3.93
CA ASN A 13 17.55 -22.76 4.53
C ASN A 13 16.98 -22.37 5.90
N ASP A 14 17.79 -21.71 6.75
CA ASP A 14 17.31 -21.19 8.04
C ASP A 14 16.24 -20.13 7.84
N PHE A 15 16.43 -19.21 6.89
CA PHE A 15 15.45 -18.18 6.56
C PHE A 15 14.15 -18.80 6.02
N ALA A 16 14.23 -19.68 5.01
CA ALA A 16 13.07 -20.31 4.41
C ALA A 16 12.30 -21.20 5.40
N SER A 17 13.00 -21.82 6.37
CA SER A 17 12.34 -22.60 7.42
C SER A 17 11.47 -21.75 8.34
N ASN A 18 11.95 -20.56 8.73
CA ASN A 18 11.21 -19.62 9.59
C ASN A 18 11.60 -18.16 9.34
N PRO A 19 11.02 -17.50 8.32
CA PRO A 19 11.32 -16.09 8.01
C PRO A 19 11.03 -15.14 9.17
N GLY A 20 10.01 -15.43 9.98
CA GLY A 20 9.64 -14.63 11.14
C GLY A 20 10.67 -14.69 12.28
N SER A 21 11.46 -15.76 12.39
CA SER A 21 12.49 -15.87 13.44
C SER A 21 13.56 -14.78 13.29
N LEU A 22 14.13 -14.65 12.11
CA LEU A 22 15.13 -13.60 11.83
C LEU A 22 14.52 -12.21 11.98
N PHE A 23 13.31 -12.00 11.45
CA PHE A 23 12.60 -10.74 11.54
C PHE A 23 12.42 -10.29 12.99
N ARG A 24 11.86 -11.16 13.86
CA ARG A 24 11.69 -10.87 15.29
C ARG A 24 13.02 -10.67 16.02
N LYS A 25 14.04 -11.47 15.72
CA LYS A 25 15.39 -11.31 16.31
C LYS A 25 15.97 -9.93 16.03
N ILE A 26 15.76 -9.39 14.83
CA ILE A 26 16.24 -8.03 14.48
C ILE A 26 15.39 -6.98 15.18
N LEU A 27 14.07 -7.12 15.21
CA LEU A 27 13.16 -6.19 15.91
C LEU A 27 13.47 -6.11 17.40
N ASP A 28 13.84 -7.25 18.02
CA ASP A 28 14.14 -7.34 19.45
C ASP A 28 15.57 -6.92 19.82
N HIS A 29 16.39 -6.58 18.84
CA HIS A 29 17.78 -6.22 19.10
C HIS A 29 17.87 -5.00 19.99
N HIS A 30 18.45 -5.18 21.17
CA HIS A 30 18.45 -4.23 22.27
C HIS A 30 18.87 -2.79 21.88
N GLN A 31 19.89 -2.63 21.05
CA GLN A 31 20.37 -1.31 20.62
C GLN A 31 19.58 -0.75 19.43
N LEU A 32 19.14 -1.60 18.48
CA LEU A 32 18.50 -1.15 17.24
C LEU A 32 17.10 -0.62 17.47
N ARG A 33 16.35 -1.19 18.42
CA ARG A 33 15.00 -0.72 18.78
C ARG A 33 14.94 0.74 19.27
N TRP A 34 16.06 1.31 19.70
CA TRP A 34 16.13 2.72 20.10
C TRP A 34 16.10 3.69 18.93
N LEU A 35 16.31 3.22 17.70
CA LEU A 35 16.34 4.06 16.50
C LEU A 35 14.95 4.50 16.03
N GLY A 36 13.88 3.98 16.65
CA GLY A 36 12.50 4.24 16.24
C GLY A 36 12.11 3.53 14.95
N ASP A 37 10.82 3.56 14.64
CA ASP A 37 10.27 2.79 13.51
C ASP A 37 10.75 3.28 12.13
N GLY A 38 10.93 4.57 11.89
CA GLY A 38 11.25 5.10 10.56
C GLY A 38 12.51 4.49 9.93
N ILE A 39 13.68 4.99 10.26
CA ILE A 39 14.96 4.57 9.66
C ILE A 39 15.26 3.10 9.93
N PHE A 40 14.96 2.62 11.12
CA PHE A 40 15.22 1.23 11.50
C PHE A 40 14.40 0.26 10.64
N ARG A 41 13.08 0.48 10.50
CA ARG A 41 12.22 -0.37 9.69
C ARG A 41 12.59 -0.32 8.22
N MET A 42 12.93 0.84 7.68
CA MET A 42 13.43 0.96 6.30
C MET A 42 14.67 0.10 6.06
N ALA A 43 15.63 0.15 6.98
CA ALA A 43 16.85 -0.66 6.89
C ALA A 43 16.60 -2.16 7.04
N LEU A 44 15.68 -2.54 7.94
CA LEU A 44 15.21 -3.91 8.11
C LEU A 44 14.47 -4.37 6.85
N GLY A 45 13.57 -3.55 6.31
CA GLY A 45 12.81 -3.82 5.10
C GLY A 45 13.71 -4.11 3.90
N GLY A 46 14.77 -3.34 3.72
CA GLY A 46 15.75 -3.60 2.65
C GLY A 46 16.36 -5.01 2.74
N ILE A 47 16.66 -5.47 3.95
CA ILE A 47 17.21 -6.83 4.18
C ILE A 47 16.15 -7.89 3.96
N MET A 48 14.97 -7.74 4.57
CA MET A 48 13.92 -8.74 4.47
C MET A 48 13.44 -8.90 3.02
N ASN A 49 13.26 -7.79 2.31
CA ASN A 49 12.89 -7.81 0.91
C ASN A 49 13.94 -8.54 0.04
N ALA A 50 15.23 -8.31 0.30
CA ALA A 50 16.31 -8.98 -0.42
C ALA A 50 16.34 -10.49 -0.13
N LEU A 51 16.06 -10.92 1.10
CA LEU A 51 16.03 -12.34 1.47
C LEU A 51 14.84 -13.06 0.83
N TRP A 52 13.65 -12.45 0.80
CA TRP A 52 12.50 -12.99 0.13
C TRP A 52 12.69 -13.07 -1.40
N ASP A 53 13.32 -12.06 -2.00
CA ASP A 53 13.68 -12.06 -3.43
C ASP A 53 14.71 -13.16 -3.75
N LEU A 54 15.72 -13.32 -2.90
CA LEU A 54 16.71 -14.39 -3.05
C LEU A 54 16.06 -15.78 -2.97
N TRP A 55 15.19 -16.02 -1.98
CA TRP A 55 14.45 -17.28 -1.88
C TRP A 55 13.61 -17.55 -3.12
N ALA A 56 12.87 -16.55 -3.62
CA ALA A 56 12.10 -16.71 -4.83
C ALA A 56 12.97 -17.07 -6.06
N LYS A 57 14.16 -16.49 -6.15
CA LYS A 57 15.13 -16.80 -7.23
C LYS A 57 15.70 -18.21 -7.10
N GLU A 58 16.01 -18.68 -5.89
CA GLU A 58 16.46 -20.07 -5.65
C GLU A 58 15.37 -21.07 -6.05
N GLU A 59 14.11 -20.79 -5.74
CA GLU A 59 12.94 -21.57 -6.16
C GLU A 59 12.59 -21.42 -7.65
N LYS A 60 13.27 -20.52 -8.38
CA LYS A 60 13.01 -20.18 -9.79
C LYS A 60 11.57 -19.73 -10.04
N LYS A 61 10.97 -19.02 -9.07
CA LYS A 61 9.63 -18.51 -9.10
C LYS A 61 9.64 -16.98 -8.99
N PRO A 62 8.71 -16.25 -9.66
CA PRO A 62 8.48 -14.87 -9.28
C PRO A 62 7.95 -14.82 -7.84
N LEU A 63 8.27 -13.75 -7.11
CA LEU A 63 7.95 -13.66 -5.68
C LEU A 63 6.46 -13.91 -5.37
N TRP A 64 5.54 -13.33 -6.15
CA TRP A 64 4.10 -13.55 -5.94
C TRP A 64 3.72 -15.04 -6.03
N LYS A 65 4.39 -15.79 -6.91
CA LYS A 65 4.12 -17.23 -7.06
C LYS A 65 4.68 -18.03 -5.90
N LEU A 66 5.89 -17.70 -5.45
CA LEU A 66 6.42 -18.27 -4.20
C LEU A 66 5.44 -18.05 -3.06
N LEU A 67 4.99 -16.81 -2.84
CA LEU A 67 4.06 -16.45 -1.77
C LEU A 67 2.71 -17.17 -1.88
N ALA A 68 2.17 -17.32 -3.09
CA ALA A 68 0.90 -18.01 -3.31
C ALA A 68 1.00 -19.55 -3.10
N ASP A 69 2.19 -20.13 -3.36
CA ASP A 69 2.44 -21.56 -3.16
C ASP A 69 2.76 -21.93 -1.71
N LEU A 70 3.18 -20.95 -0.88
CA LEU A 70 3.44 -21.21 0.54
C LEU A 70 2.16 -21.62 1.27
N PRO A 71 2.27 -22.56 2.23
CA PRO A 71 1.17 -22.87 3.14
C PRO A 71 0.85 -21.63 4.00
N PRO A 72 -0.44 -21.37 4.30
CA PRO A 72 -0.87 -20.22 5.09
C PRO A 72 -0.11 -20.06 6.41
N GLU A 73 0.22 -21.17 7.08
CA GLU A 73 0.97 -21.22 8.33
C GLU A 73 2.32 -20.50 8.20
N LYS A 74 2.99 -20.66 7.06
CA LYS A 74 4.28 -20.02 6.81
C LYS A 74 4.17 -18.50 6.72
N ILE A 75 3.08 -17.99 6.13
CA ILE A 75 2.78 -16.56 6.09
C ILE A 75 2.49 -16.03 7.50
N ILE A 76 1.64 -16.73 8.25
CA ILE A 76 1.29 -16.39 9.64
C ILE A 76 2.52 -16.36 10.54
N ASP A 77 3.39 -17.36 10.46
CA ASP A 77 4.63 -17.44 11.23
C ASP A 77 5.65 -16.35 10.88
N SER A 78 5.53 -15.77 9.70
CA SER A 78 6.40 -14.67 9.25
C SER A 78 6.05 -13.32 9.89
N ILE A 79 4.86 -13.17 10.48
CA ILE A 79 4.34 -11.91 11.05
C ILE A 79 4.74 -11.76 12.51
N ASP A 80 5.03 -10.55 12.93
CA ASP A 80 5.13 -10.18 14.36
C ASP A 80 3.78 -9.69 14.88
N TRP A 81 3.08 -10.55 15.61
CA TRP A 81 1.74 -10.32 16.12
C TRP A 81 1.66 -9.51 17.42
N ARG A 82 2.80 -9.15 18.05
CA ARG A 82 2.83 -8.60 19.42
C ARG A 82 1.92 -7.39 19.62
N TYR A 83 1.87 -6.50 18.63
CA TYR A 83 1.12 -5.25 18.72
C TYR A 83 -0.13 -5.22 17.85
N LEU A 84 -0.56 -6.37 17.31
CA LEU A 84 -1.69 -6.46 16.38
C LEU A 84 -2.88 -7.25 16.92
N LYS A 85 -2.69 -8.04 18.00
CA LYS A 85 -3.68 -9.01 18.50
C LYS A 85 -4.99 -8.38 18.99
N ASP A 86 -5.00 -7.11 19.28
CA ASP A 86 -6.22 -6.34 19.62
C ASP A 86 -7.03 -5.93 18.36
N ALA A 87 -6.47 -6.10 17.17
CA ALA A 87 -7.14 -5.83 15.90
C ALA A 87 -7.36 -7.09 15.08
N ILE A 88 -6.36 -7.97 15.03
CA ILE A 88 -6.42 -9.25 14.32
C ILE A 88 -5.53 -10.27 15.00
N ILE A 89 -6.05 -11.48 15.24
CA ILE A 89 -5.29 -12.60 15.80
C ILE A 89 -4.83 -13.55 14.70
N PRO A 90 -3.79 -14.40 14.93
CA PRO A 90 -3.30 -15.35 13.94
C PRO A 90 -4.38 -16.27 13.37
N GLU A 91 -5.33 -16.68 14.21
CA GLU A 91 -6.43 -17.58 13.84
C GLU A 91 -7.35 -16.94 12.79
N GLU A 92 -7.75 -15.68 12.99
CA GLU A 92 -8.56 -14.92 12.02
C GLU A 92 -7.80 -14.69 10.71
N ALA A 93 -6.52 -14.39 10.81
CA ALA A 93 -5.67 -14.23 9.63
C ALA A 93 -5.53 -15.55 8.84
N MET A 94 -5.49 -16.68 9.54
CA MET A 94 -5.51 -18.00 8.95
C MET A 94 -6.80 -18.26 8.19
N GLU A 95 -7.96 -17.95 8.78
CA GLU A 95 -9.27 -18.10 8.15
C GLU A 95 -9.33 -17.29 6.84
N ILE A 96 -8.90 -16.03 6.84
CA ILE A 96 -8.84 -15.17 5.64
C ILE A 96 -8.04 -15.84 4.52
N LEU A 97 -6.86 -16.40 4.85
CA LEU A 97 -5.99 -17.04 3.86
C LEU A 97 -6.57 -18.36 3.35
N LEU A 98 -7.26 -19.13 4.18
CA LEU A 98 -7.89 -20.40 3.81
C LEU A 98 -9.13 -20.18 2.94
N ASP A 99 -9.99 -19.24 3.29
CA ASP A 99 -11.22 -18.94 2.55
C ASP A 99 -10.93 -18.53 1.11
N ASN A 100 -9.90 -17.70 0.91
CA ASN A 100 -9.46 -17.30 -0.41
C ASN A 100 -8.61 -18.37 -1.13
N GLY A 101 -8.16 -19.39 -0.40
CA GLY A 101 -7.34 -20.50 -0.92
C GLY A 101 -8.05 -21.38 -1.94
N ASN A 102 -9.36 -21.54 -1.84
CA ASN A 102 -10.16 -22.48 -2.65
C ASN A 102 -10.16 -22.17 -4.15
N ASN A 103 -9.93 -20.90 -4.54
CA ASN A 103 -9.96 -20.45 -5.92
C ASN A 103 -8.62 -19.91 -6.44
N LYS A 104 -7.50 -20.18 -5.75
CA LYS A 104 -6.18 -19.64 -6.10
C LYS A 104 -5.82 -19.88 -7.57
N LYS A 105 -5.97 -21.11 -8.07
CA LYS A 105 -5.58 -21.45 -9.44
C LYS A 105 -6.41 -20.73 -10.50
N THR A 106 -7.69 -20.53 -10.26
CA THR A 106 -8.57 -19.77 -11.15
C THR A 106 -8.16 -18.30 -11.19
N LYS A 107 -7.97 -17.68 -10.02
CA LYS A 107 -7.51 -16.30 -9.90
C LYS A 107 -6.12 -16.10 -10.53
N GLU A 108 -5.20 -17.04 -10.31
CA GLU A 108 -3.87 -17.03 -10.92
C GLU A 108 -3.96 -17.02 -12.46
N ASN A 109 -4.76 -17.90 -13.03
CA ASN A 109 -4.96 -17.96 -14.49
C ASN A 109 -5.58 -16.65 -15.03
N GLU A 110 -6.55 -16.10 -14.33
CA GLU A 110 -7.17 -14.82 -14.72
C GLU A 110 -6.14 -13.67 -14.70
N ILE A 111 -5.32 -13.59 -13.67
CA ILE A 111 -4.28 -12.54 -13.55
C ILE A 111 -3.21 -12.70 -14.62
N VAL A 112 -2.79 -13.93 -14.91
CA VAL A 112 -1.80 -14.19 -15.98
C VAL A 112 -2.35 -13.77 -17.35
N GLN A 113 -3.65 -13.94 -17.59
CA GLN A 113 -4.27 -13.57 -18.86
C GLN A 113 -4.64 -12.09 -18.96
N LYS A 114 -5.17 -11.49 -17.91
CA LYS A 114 -5.76 -10.14 -17.91
C LYS A 114 -4.87 -9.07 -17.28
N GLY A 115 -3.84 -9.49 -16.51
CA GLY A 115 -3.07 -8.59 -15.66
C GLY A 115 -3.82 -8.17 -14.40
N ILE A 116 -3.26 -7.19 -13.68
CA ILE A 116 -3.87 -6.52 -12.53
C ILE A 116 -4.17 -5.07 -12.89
N LYS A 117 -5.22 -4.51 -12.30
CA LYS A 117 -5.52 -3.08 -12.46
C LYS A 117 -4.47 -2.23 -11.78
N ALA A 118 -4.17 -1.08 -12.38
CA ALA A 118 -3.23 -0.11 -11.84
C ALA A 118 -3.74 1.32 -12.03
N TYR A 119 -3.30 2.21 -11.17
CA TYR A 119 -3.42 3.65 -11.38
C TYR A 119 -2.03 4.28 -11.53
N THR A 120 -1.97 5.48 -12.07
CA THR A 120 -0.70 6.19 -12.23
C THR A 120 -0.82 7.68 -11.98
N THR A 121 0.26 8.31 -11.52
CA THR A 121 0.33 9.77 -11.35
C THR A 121 0.67 10.43 -12.68
N VAL A 122 -0.19 11.32 -13.14
CA VAL A 122 -0.01 12.05 -14.40
C VAL A 122 0.15 13.55 -14.22
N GLY A 123 -0.35 14.11 -13.12
CA GLY A 123 -0.31 15.54 -12.81
C GLY A 123 0.69 15.90 -11.73
N TRP A 124 1.96 16.11 -12.09
CA TRP A 124 2.99 16.63 -11.19
C TRP A 124 2.90 18.19 -11.14
N SER A 125 3.37 18.77 -10.04
CA SER A 125 3.59 20.22 -9.96
C SER A 125 4.60 20.65 -11.05
N GLY A 126 4.23 21.54 -11.93
CA GLY A 126 5.08 22.02 -13.03
C GLY A 126 4.72 21.50 -14.41
N LEU A 127 3.77 20.57 -14.52
CA LEU A 127 3.17 20.21 -15.81
C LEU A 127 2.00 21.16 -16.12
N ASP A 128 1.93 21.65 -17.37
CA ASP A 128 0.78 22.36 -17.86
C ASP A 128 -0.40 21.42 -18.20
N HIS A 129 -1.55 22.00 -18.50
CA HIS A 129 -2.78 21.25 -18.76
C HIS A 129 -2.66 20.38 -20.02
N GLU A 130 -2.04 20.87 -21.09
CA GLU A 130 -1.86 20.14 -22.35
C GLU A 130 -0.99 18.89 -22.15
N GLN A 131 0.10 19.01 -21.42
CA GLN A 131 0.98 17.90 -21.08
C GLN A 131 0.27 16.81 -20.27
N ILE A 132 -0.61 17.20 -19.33
CA ILE A 132 -1.40 16.26 -18.52
C ILE A 132 -2.43 15.55 -19.40
N LEU A 133 -3.20 16.27 -20.22
CA LEU A 133 -4.19 15.69 -21.12
C LEU A 133 -3.54 14.69 -22.07
N LYS A 134 -2.39 15.04 -22.66
CA LYS A 134 -1.63 14.13 -23.52
C LYS A 134 -1.21 12.87 -22.78
N LYS A 135 -0.69 12.99 -21.56
CA LYS A 135 -0.29 11.81 -20.75
C LYS A 135 -1.50 10.92 -20.44
N ILE A 136 -2.64 11.49 -20.06
CA ILE A 136 -3.85 10.70 -19.81
C ILE A 136 -4.25 9.96 -21.08
N HIS A 137 -4.29 10.64 -22.22
CA HIS A 137 -4.62 10.03 -23.51
C HIS A 137 -3.67 8.87 -23.86
N ASP A 138 -2.35 9.09 -23.83
CA ASP A 138 -1.33 8.10 -24.16
C ASP A 138 -1.39 6.86 -23.24
N LEU A 139 -1.83 7.04 -21.99
CA LEU A 139 -1.97 5.98 -21.01
C LEU A 139 -3.32 5.26 -21.10
N THR A 140 -4.39 5.97 -21.46
CA THR A 140 -5.70 5.36 -21.72
C THR A 140 -5.61 4.41 -22.91
N GLU A 141 -4.86 4.75 -23.98
CA GLU A 141 -4.59 3.84 -25.08
C GLU A 141 -3.84 2.55 -24.65
N LYS A 142 -3.09 2.62 -23.54
CA LYS A 142 -2.42 1.47 -22.91
C LYS A 142 -3.28 0.71 -21.90
N GLY A 143 -4.55 1.08 -21.77
CA GLY A 143 -5.51 0.43 -20.89
C GLY A 143 -5.57 0.96 -19.45
N PHE A 144 -4.94 2.10 -19.13
CA PHE A 144 -5.13 2.74 -17.83
C PHE A 144 -6.47 3.46 -17.76
N GLU A 145 -7.20 3.25 -16.67
CA GLU A 145 -8.51 3.88 -16.40
C GLU A 145 -8.47 4.81 -15.18
N ALA A 146 -7.36 4.87 -14.46
CA ALA A 146 -7.27 5.54 -13.17
C ALA A 146 -6.01 6.41 -13.07
N PHE A 147 -6.20 7.69 -12.74
CA PHE A 147 -5.15 8.71 -12.78
C PHE A 147 -5.13 9.54 -11.51
N LYS A 148 -3.93 9.82 -10.99
CA LYS A 148 -3.72 10.63 -9.80
C LYS A 148 -3.09 11.99 -10.15
N ILE A 149 -3.59 13.05 -9.52
CA ILE A 149 -3.17 14.43 -9.73
C ILE A 149 -2.64 14.99 -8.41
N LYS A 150 -1.48 15.64 -8.43
CA LYS A 150 -0.96 16.37 -7.27
C LYS A 150 -1.71 17.68 -7.11
N VAL A 151 -2.14 17.96 -5.87
CA VAL A 151 -2.92 19.16 -5.50
C VAL A 151 -2.37 19.82 -4.24
N GLY A 152 -2.87 21.00 -3.90
CA GLY A 152 -2.65 21.61 -2.60
C GLY A 152 -1.76 22.85 -2.61
N LEU A 153 -1.22 23.24 -3.76
CA LEU A 153 -0.43 24.47 -3.88
C LEU A 153 -1.29 25.69 -4.21
N ASN A 154 -2.29 25.55 -5.06
CA ASN A 154 -3.18 26.63 -5.48
C ASN A 154 -4.55 26.07 -5.87
N LEU A 155 -5.58 26.43 -5.11
CA LEU A 155 -6.92 25.89 -5.28
C LEU A 155 -7.54 26.22 -6.66
N GLU A 156 -7.39 27.43 -7.15
CA GLU A 156 -7.98 27.81 -8.44
C GLU A 156 -7.30 27.11 -9.61
N PHE A 157 -5.98 26.95 -9.54
CA PHE A 157 -5.24 26.16 -10.52
C PHE A 157 -5.63 24.67 -10.48
N ASP A 158 -5.84 24.10 -9.29
CA ASP A 158 -6.27 22.71 -9.14
C ASP A 158 -7.70 22.51 -9.65
N LYS A 159 -8.61 23.46 -9.40
CA LYS A 159 -9.96 23.48 -9.98
C LYS A 159 -9.93 23.53 -11.51
N GLU A 160 -9.15 24.43 -12.08
CA GLU A 160 -9.01 24.56 -13.52
C GLU A 160 -8.48 23.27 -14.15
N ARG A 161 -7.42 22.72 -13.56
CA ARG A 161 -6.82 21.45 -13.99
C ARG A 161 -7.82 20.29 -13.98
N LEU A 162 -8.54 20.09 -12.88
CA LEU A 162 -9.55 19.03 -12.76
C LEU A 162 -10.72 19.28 -13.72
N LYS A 163 -11.12 20.54 -13.92
CA LYS A 163 -12.15 20.90 -14.88
C LYS A 163 -11.75 20.52 -16.30
N VAL A 164 -10.57 20.92 -16.75
CA VAL A 164 -10.06 20.60 -18.10
C VAL A 164 -9.99 19.08 -18.32
N ILE A 165 -9.55 18.31 -17.32
CA ILE A 165 -9.54 16.85 -17.39
C ILE A 165 -10.96 16.30 -17.54
N ARG A 166 -11.93 16.78 -16.74
CA ARG A 166 -13.32 16.31 -16.79
C ARG A 166 -14.04 16.73 -18.08
N ASP A 167 -13.77 17.93 -18.58
CA ASP A 167 -14.32 18.40 -19.85
C ASP A 167 -13.81 17.54 -21.03
N THR A 168 -12.59 17.01 -20.94
CA THR A 168 -11.96 16.21 -22.01
C THR A 168 -12.34 14.72 -21.92
N PHE A 169 -12.30 14.10 -20.74
CA PHE A 169 -12.45 12.66 -20.56
C PHE A 169 -13.75 12.24 -19.86
N GLY A 170 -14.58 13.20 -19.45
CA GLY A 170 -15.86 12.90 -18.80
C GLY A 170 -15.70 12.14 -17.48
N GLY A 171 -16.65 11.23 -17.26
CA GLY A 171 -16.69 10.33 -16.10
C GLY A 171 -15.99 8.97 -16.31
N ASP A 172 -15.51 8.69 -17.51
CA ASP A 172 -14.98 7.38 -17.90
C ASP A 172 -13.69 7.02 -17.20
N ILE A 173 -12.92 8.04 -16.78
CA ILE A 173 -11.69 7.85 -16.02
C ILE A 173 -11.90 8.09 -14.53
N LYS A 174 -11.23 7.28 -13.71
CA LYS A 174 -11.18 7.45 -12.25
C LYS A 174 -10.12 8.49 -11.90
N LEU A 175 -10.53 9.57 -11.21
CA LEU A 175 -9.61 10.59 -10.73
C LEU A 175 -9.37 10.46 -9.23
N MET A 176 -8.10 10.53 -8.86
CA MET A 176 -7.62 10.64 -7.49
C MET A 176 -6.77 11.89 -7.34
N ILE A 177 -6.74 12.45 -6.14
CA ILE A 177 -5.90 13.59 -5.82
C ILE A 177 -4.96 13.27 -4.66
N ASP A 178 -3.81 13.94 -4.63
CA ASP A 178 -2.76 13.68 -3.66
C ASP A 178 -2.15 15.00 -3.19
N ALA A 179 -2.24 15.26 -1.88
CA ALA A 179 -1.79 16.49 -1.25
C ALA A 179 -0.40 16.37 -0.61
N ASN A 180 0.16 15.18 -0.47
CA ASN A 180 1.46 14.96 0.17
C ASN A 180 1.64 15.71 1.51
N GLN A 181 0.63 15.62 2.38
CA GLN A 181 0.66 16.12 3.77
C GLN A 181 0.76 17.65 3.93
N VAL A 182 0.30 18.43 2.95
CA VAL A 182 0.48 19.90 3.00
C VAL A 182 -0.51 20.61 3.92
N TRP A 183 -1.61 19.97 4.34
CA TRP A 183 -2.70 20.64 5.07
C TRP A 183 -2.82 20.20 6.53
N GLY A 184 -3.35 21.11 7.35
CA GLY A 184 -4.02 20.74 8.59
C GLY A 184 -5.42 20.16 8.33
N VAL A 185 -6.01 19.55 9.36
CA VAL A 185 -7.28 18.81 9.24
C VAL A 185 -8.43 19.64 8.65
N LYS A 186 -8.65 20.85 9.19
CA LYS A 186 -9.72 21.73 8.72
C LYS A 186 -9.48 22.20 7.29
N GLU A 187 -8.26 22.59 6.98
CA GLU A 187 -7.86 23.03 5.65
C GLU A 187 -8.05 21.94 4.61
N ALA A 188 -7.66 20.69 4.92
CA ALA A 188 -7.87 19.55 4.05
C ALA A 188 -9.35 19.35 3.69
N ILE A 189 -10.23 19.43 4.68
CA ILE A 189 -11.67 19.29 4.48
C ILE A 189 -12.19 20.43 3.60
N ASP A 190 -11.91 21.67 3.97
CA ASP A 190 -12.41 22.86 3.25
C ASP A 190 -11.90 22.91 1.79
N TYR A 191 -10.67 22.48 1.56
CA TYR A 191 -10.06 22.43 0.23
C TYR A 191 -10.69 21.34 -0.64
N VAL A 192 -10.75 20.10 -0.12
CA VAL A 192 -11.24 18.95 -0.90
C VAL A 192 -12.74 19.08 -1.19
N LEU A 193 -13.53 19.66 -0.29
CA LEU A 193 -14.95 19.92 -0.54
C LEU A 193 -15.18 20.86 -1.73
N GLN A 194 -14.29 21.82 -1.96
CA GLN A 194 -14.37 22.69 -3.14
C GLN A 194 -14.03 21.97 -4.45
N LEU A 195 -13.40 20.79 -4.37
CA LEU A 195 -13.09 19.94 -5.51
C LEU A 195 -14.11 18.80 -5.71
N SER A 196 -15.12 18.67 -4.83
CA SER A 196 -16.05 17.52 -4.80
C SER A 196 -16.86 17.34 -6.08
N SER A 197 -17.15 18.42 -6.82
CA SER A 197 -17.88 18.38 -8.10
C SER A 197 -17.12 17.64 -9.22
N TYR A 198 -15.83 17.42 -9.07
CA TYR A 198 -15.01 16.74 -10.07
C TYR A 198 -15.01 15.20 -9.94
N ASN A 199 -15.92 14.61 -9.18
CA ASN A 199 -16.04 13.15 -9.01
C ASN A 199 -14.71 12.47 -8.64
N ILE A 200 -14.12 12.91 -7.52
CA ILE A 200 -12.84 12.42 -7.02
C ILE A 200 -13.06 11.14 -6.24
N LYS A 201 -12.30 10.09 -6.53
CA LYS A 201 -12.38 8.79 -5.85
C LYS A 201 -11.79 8.83 -4.44
N TRP A 202 -10.60 9.43 -4.29
CA TRP A 202 -9.96 9.64 -2.98
C TRP A 202 -9.04 10.85 -2.95
N ILE A 203 -8.80 11.35 -1.76
CA ILE A 203 -7.68 12.22 -1.40
C ILE A 203 -6.60 11.39 -0.72
N GLU A 204 -5.36 11.49 -1.20
CA GLU A 204 -4.20 10.83 -0.67
C GLU A 204 -3.40 11.78 0.20
N GLU A 205 -2.94 11.28 1.37
CA GLU A 205 -2.16 12.02 2.37
C GLU A 205 -2.66 13.46 2.60
N PRO A 206 -3.93 13.65 3.03
CA PRO A 206 -4.45 15.01 3.23
C PRO A 206 -3.78 15.77 4.37
N THR A 207 -3.25 15.07 5.38
CA THR A 207 -2.60 15.64 6.57
C THR A 207 -1.41 14.78 6.98
N ALA A 208 -0.77 15.09 8.10
CA ALA A 208 0.42 14.40 8.59
C ALA A 208 0.20 12.87 8.67
N ARG A 209 1.14 12.09 8.16
CA ARG A 209 1.06 10.62 8.03
C ARG A 209 0.76 9.84 9.31
N ASP A 210 1.07 10.42 10.46
CA ASP A 210 0.92 9.84 11.79
C ASP A 210 -0.24 10.43 12.60
N ASP A 211 -0.98 11.39 12.03
CA ASP A 211 -2.19 11.95 12.62
C ASP A 211 -3.43 11.08 12.31
N VAL A 212 -3.57 9.99 13.05
CA VAL A 212 -4.70 9.05 12.88
C VAL A 212 -6.05 9.72 13.14
N GLU A 213 -6.14 10.55 14.17
CA GLU A 213 -7.38 11.27 14.50
C GLU A 213 -7.73 12.31 13.42
N GLY A 214 -6.73 13.02 12.90
CA GLY A 214 -6.92 13.93 11.79
C GLY A 214 -7.45 13.22 10.54
N HIS A 215 -6.87 12.09 10.18
CA HIS A 215 -7.37 11.26 9.06
C HIS A 215 -8.80 10.78 9.31
N LEU A 216 -9.14 10.38 10.54
CA LEU A 216 -10.50 9.97 10.90
C LEU A 216 -11.53 11.11 10.73
N VAL A 217 -11.19 12.32 11.19
CA VAL A 217 -12.07 13.51 11.04
C VAL A 217 -12.27 13.87 9.58
N ILE A 218 -11.18 13.86 8.79
CA ILE A 218 -11.22 14.11 7.34
C ILE A 218 -12.07 13.03 6.64
N SER A 219 -11.81 11.75 6.94
CA SER A 219 -12.54 10.62 6.37
C SER A 219 -14.05 10.73 6.63
N LYS A 220 -14.48 10.97 7.85
CA LYS A 220 -15.90 11.15 8.20
C LYS A 220 -16.55 12.32 7.48
N SER A 221 -15.80 13.39 7.23
CA SER A 221 -16.31 14.57 6.55
C SER A 221 -16.46 14.35 5.04
N LEU A 222 -15.46 13.71 4.41
CA LEU A 222 -15.40 13.54 2.96
C LEU A 222 -16.19 12.34 2.44
N ASN A 223 -16.32 11.26 3.22
CA ASN A 223 -17.10 10.08 2.82
C ASN A 223 -18.57 10.38 2.52
N ARG A 224 -19.14 11.40 3.16
CA ARG A 224 -20.50 11.88 2.88
C ARG A 224 -20.66 12.44 1.46
N HIS A 225 -19.55 12.78 0.83
CA HIS A 225 -19.47 13.30 -0.54
C HIS A 225 -18.90 12.25 -1.53
N GLY A 226 -18.78 10.99 -1.09
CA GLY A 226 -18.26 9.89 -1.91
C GLY A 226 -16.72 9.92 -2.11
N ILE A 227 -16.00 10.76 -1.36
CA ILE A 227 -14.54 10.90 -1.46
C ILE A 227 -13.89 10.11 -0.32
N GLY A 228 -13.13 9.07 -0.66
CA GLY A 228 -12.37 8.29 0.31
C GLY A 228 -11.06 8.97 0.73
N VAL A 229 -10.47 8.49 1.82
CA VAL A 229 -9.11 8.87 2.23
C VAL A 229 -8.17 7.71 1.97
N ALA A 230 -7.05 8.01 1.32
CA ALA A 230 -5.96 7.08 1.06
C ALA A 230 -4.69 7.56 1.77
N ALA A 231 -3.98 6.65 2.41
CA ALA A 231 -2.65 6.92 2.97
C ALA A 231 -1.87 5.62 3.22
N GLY A 232 -0.56 5.75 3.42
CA GLY A 232 0.26 4.61 3.78
C GLY A 232 1.70 4.68 3.29
N GLU A 233 1.99 5.44 2.23
CA GLU A 233 3.34 5.48 1.64
C GLU A 233 4.43 5.92 2.63
N GLN A 234 4.08 6.72 3.64
CA GLN A 234 5.00 7.19 4.65
C GLN A 234 4.68 6.69 6.07
N VAL A 235 3.67 5.87 6.23
CA VAL A 235 3.30 5.28 7.52
C VAL A 235 4.37 4.27 7.94
N PRO A 236 5.02 4.45 9.11
CA PRO A 236 6.27 3.74 9.41
C PRO A 236 6.10 2.39 10.14
N SER A 237 4.88 2.00 10.51
CA SER A 237 4.70 0.76 11.30
C SER A 237 3.32 0.12 11.16
N PRO A 238 3.24 -1.23 11.29
CA PRO A 238 1.96 -1.95 11.28
C PRO A 238 1.01 -1.52 12.40
N SER A 239 1.54 -1.08 13.56
CA SER A 239 0.72 -0.59 14.67
C SER A 239 -0.01 0.71 14.35
N LEU A 240 0.57 1.55 13.49
CA LEU A 240 -0.10 2.77 13.04
C LEU A 240 -1.17 2.45 11.98
N PHE A 241 -0.88 1.53 11.03
CA PHE A 241 -1.91 1.00 10.12
C PHE A 241 -3.07 0.36 10.88
N LYS A 242 -2.77 -0.41 11.94
CA LYS A 242 -3.81 -0.95 12.82
C LYS A 242 -4.75 0.13 13.33
N GLN A 243 -4.21 1.22 13.87
CA GLN A 243 -5.03 2.32 14.39
C GLN A 243 -5.88 2.97 13.28
N MET A 244 -5.30 3.20 12.09
CA MET A 244 -6.02 3.77 10.96
C MET A 244 -7.16 2.88 10.48
N LEU A 245 -6.90 1.58 10.34
CA LEU A 245 -7.88 0.60 9.86
C LEU A 245 -9.00 0.36 10.86
N THR A 246 -8.68 0.12 12.14
CA THR A 246 -9.68 -0.15 13.18
C THR A 246 -10.61 1.02 13.44
N ARG A 247 -10.16 2.25 13.20
CA ARG A 247 -10.97 3.46 13.37
C ARG A 247 -11.75 3.88 12.13
N GLY A 248 -11.47 3.25 10.97
CA GLY A 248 -12.07 3.66 9.70
C GLY A 248 -11.51 4.98 9.17
N ALA A 249 -10.26 5.31 9.51
CA ALA A 249 -9.58 6.51 9.05
C ALA A 249 -9.17 6.45 7.57
N LEU A 250 -9.04 5.23 7.00
CA LEU A 250 -8.70 4.97 5.60
C LEU A 250 -9.81 4.21 4.89
N GLN A 251 -10.05 4.57 3.63
CA GLN A 251 -10.84 3.80 2.67
C GLN A 251 -9.98 3.11 1.63
N TYR A 252 -8.70 3.50 1.53
CA TYR A 252 -7.69 2.86 0.67
C TYR A 252 -6.36 2.81 1.41
N CYS A 253 -5.78 1.62 1.51
CA CYS A 253 -4.51 1.40 2.21
C CYS A 253 -3.36 1.38 1.19
N GLN A 254 -2.37 2.26 1.37
CA GLN A 254 -1.25 2.45 0.44
C GLN A 254 0.09 2.07 1.08
N VAL A 255 0.18 0.86 1.61
CA VAL A 255 1.42 0.37 2.22
C VAL A 255 2.61 0.43 1.25
N ASP A 256 3.78 0.81 1.77
CA ASP A 256 5.05 0.81 1.04
C ASP A 256 6.06 -0.12 1.72
N ALA A 257 6.44 -1.19 1.01
CA ALA A 257 7.37 -2.19 1.53
C ALA A 257 8.80 -1.69 1.77
N SER A 258 9.15 -0.52 1.24
CA SER A 258 10.45 0.12 1.49
C SER A 258 10.44 1.03 2.72
N ARG A 259 9.25 1.40 3.22
CA ARG A 259 9.06 2.20 4.45
C ARG A 259 8.84 1.34 5.69
N MET A 260 8.51 0.08 5.49
CA MET A 260 8.20 -0.92 6.51
C MET A 260 9.36 -1.88 6.75
N GLY A 261 9.20 -2.79 7.71
CA GLY A 261 10.10 -3.93 7.92
C GLY A 261 10.07 -4.96 6.80
N GLY A 262 9.72 -4.55 5.58
CA GLY A 262 9.66 -5.39 4.40
C GLY A 262 8.40 -6.23 4.31
N ILE A 263 8.50 -7.33 3.57
CA ILE A 263 7.39 -8.24 3.25
C ILE A 263 6.65 -8.72 4.51
N ASN A 264 7.35 -8.98 5.61
CA ASN A 264 6.76 -9.47 6.85
C ASN A 264 5.73 -8.50 7.43
N ASP A 265 6.01 -7.18 7.42
CA ASP A 265 5.06 -6.17 7.83
C ASP A 265 3.93 -6.00 6.80
N VAL A 266 4.26 -6.12 5.51
CA VAL A 266 3.27 -6.01 4.41
C VAL A 266 2.21 -7.11 4.51
N PHE A 267 2.59 -8.35 4.85
CA PHE A 267 1.63 -9.43 5.10
C PHE A 267 0.60 -9.04 6.17
N ALA A 268 1.10 -8.56 7.31
CA ALA A 268 0.23 -8.16 8.41
C ALA A 268 -0.78 -7.08 7.99
N ILE A 269 -0.31 -6.08 7.24
CA ILE A 269 -1.13 -4.94 6.83
C ILE A 269 -2.17 -5.36 5.79
N ILE A 270 -1.79 -6.15 4.77
CA ILE A 270 -2.72 -6.61 3.74
C ILE A 270 -3.80 -7.50 4.35
N ILE A 271 -3.45 -8.46 5.20
CA ILE A 271 -4.42 -9.34 5.85
C ILE A 271 -5.33 -8.55 6.80
N MET A 272 -4.78 -7.61 7.54
CA MET A 272 -5.56 -6.73 8.41
C MET A 272 -6.50 -5.82 7.61
N ALA A 273 -6.04 -5.25 6.50
CA ALA A 273 -6.88 -4.43 5.61
C ALA A 273 -8.06 -5.25 5.05
N ALA A 274 -7.83 -6.52 4.68
CA ALA A 274 -8.89 -7.43 4.24
C ALA A 274 -9.94 -7.66 5.34
N LYS A 275 -9.52 -7.88 6.60
CA LYS A 275 -10.44 -7.98 7.75
C LYS A 275 -11.36 -6.78 7.89
N TYR A 276 -10.84 -5.58 7.65
CA TYR A 276 -11.61 -4.33 7.76
C TYR A 276 -12.25 -3.88 6.45
N ASN A 277 -12.24 -4.74 5.40
CA ASN A 277 -12.79 -4.44 4.07
C ASN A 277 -12.20 -3.16 3.44
N VAL A 278 -10.93 -2.88 3.69
CA VAL A 278 -10.20 -1.76 3.09
C VAL A 278 -9.33 -2.28 1.95
N PRO A 279 -9.59 -1.90 0.69
CA PRO A 279 -8.77 -2.31 -0.44
C PRO A 279 -7.34 -1.77 -0.30
N VAL A 280 -6.37 -2.59 -0.71
CA VAL A 280 -4.97 -2.25 -0.68
C VAL A 280 -4.51 -1.84 -2.08
N CYS A 281 -3.99 -0.62 -2.17
CA CYS A 281 -3.40 -0.04 -3.38
C CYS A 281 -1.96 0.35 -3.06
N PRO A 282 -1.00 -0.59 -3.00
CA PRO A 282 0.33 -0.30 -2.47
C PRO A 282 1.01 0.86 -3.20
N HIS A 283 1.71 1.72 -2.46
CA HIS A 283 2.50 2.79 -3.05
C HIS A 283 3.64 2.22 -3.89
N ALA A 284 3.85 2.81 -5.05
CA ALA A 284 4.93 2.48 -5.96
C ALA A 284 5.61 3.74 -6.48
N GLY A 285 6.86 3.91 -6.13
CA GLY A 285 7.69 5.03 -6.58
C GLY A 285 9.16 4.64 -6.58
N GLY A 286 9.97 5.33 -7.40
CA GLY A 286 11.39 5.05 -7.48
C GLY A 286 11.77 3.77 -8.23
N ILE A 287 13.07 3.50 -8.26
CA ILE A 287 13.65 2.41 -9.04
C ILE A 287 13.41 1.05 -8.37
N GLY A 288 12.78 0.12 -9.10
CA GLY A 288 12.56 -1.26 -8.64
C GLY A 288 11.31 -1.47 -7.78
N LEU A 289 10.78 -0.44 -7.10
CA LEU A 289 9.63 -0.59 -6.22
C LEU A 289 8.35 -0.97 -6.98
N CYS A 290 8.13 -0.42 -8.17
CA CYS A 290 6.98 -0.81 -9.01
C CYS A 290 6.97 -2.31 -9.34
N ASN A 291 8.15 -2.91 -9.57
CA ASN A 291 8.27 -4.35 -9.80
C ASN A 291 7.91 -5.14 -8.55
N MET A 292 8.35 -4.69 -7.38
CA MET A 292 8.07 -5.34 -6.10
C MET A 292 6.59 -5.25 -5.72
N VAL A 293 5.99 -4.08 -5.88
CA VAL A 293 4.58 -3.83 -5.55
C VAL A 293 3.63 -4.70 -6.34
N ARG A 294 3.92 -4.98 -7.62
CA ARG A 294 3.13 -5.92 -8.42
C ARG A 294 3.03 -7.31 -7.76
N HIS A 295 4.09 -7.79 -7.15
CA HIS A 295 4.07 -9.08 -6.46
C HIS A 295 3.11 -9.07 -5.27
N PHE A 296 3.05 -7.99 -4.51
CA PHE A 296 2.11 -7.88 -3.39
C PHE A 296 0.67 -7.76 -3.85
N SER A 297 0.40 -6.94 -4.87
CA SER A 297 -0.95 -6.78 -5.42
C SER A 297 -1.48 -8.09 -6.01
N ILE A 298 -0.63 -8.85 -6.71
CA ILE A 298 -0.99 -10.17 -7.23
C ILE A 298 -1.27 -11.16 -6.08
N TRP A 299 -0.39 -11.19 -5.07
CA TRP A 299 -0.58 -12.06 -3.91
C TRP A 299 -1.85 -11.73 -3.12
N ASP A 300 -2.12 -10.45 -2.88
CA ASP A 300 -3.34 -9.97 -2.24
C ASP A 300 -4.59 -10.46 -3.00
N GLN A 301 -4.64 -10.21 -4.30
CA GLN A 301 -5.78 -10.60 -5.14
C GLN A 301 -5.99 -12.12 -5.20
N ILE A 302 -4.91 -12.92 -5.20
CA ILE A 302 -5.00 -14.39 -5.26
C ILE A 302 -5.36 -14.96 -3.89
N CYS A 303 -4.71 -14.48 -2.82
CA CYS A 303 -4.65 -15.19 -1.54
C CYS A 303 -5.38 -14.50 -0.39
N VAL A 304 -5.69 -13.21 -0.48
CA VAL A 304 -6.17 -12.45 0.69
C VAL A 304 -7.53 -11.80 0.45
N SER A 305 -7.59 -10.72 -0.33
CA SER A 305 -8.84 -9.95 -0.48
C SER A 305 -9.70 -10.39 -1.65
N GLY A 306 -9.09 -10.90 -2.71
CA GLY A 306 -9.78 -11.19 -3.97
C GLY A 306 -10.26 -9.93 -4.71
N HIS A 307 -9.91 -8.73 -4.26
CA HIS A 307 -10.27 -7.48 -4.91
C HIS A 307 -9.34 -7.20 -6.09
N SER A 308 -9.93 -6.71 -7.19
CA SER A 308 -9.24 -6.27 -8.41
C SER A 308 -9.30 -4.74 -8.55
#